data_7c8ba9eb7d29b7b4cabdc65a85e34e38
#
_entry.id   7c8ba9eb7d29b7b4cabdc65a85e34e38
#
_cell.length_a   1.000
_cell.length_b   1.000
_cell.length_c   1.000
_cell.angle_alpha   90.00
_cell.angle_beta   90.00
_cell.angle_gamma   90.00
#
_symmetry.space_group_name_H-M   'P 1'
#
loop_
_entity.id
_entity.type
_entity.pdbx_description
1 polymer ?
#
loop_
_entity_poly.entity_id
_entity_poly.type
_entity_poly.pdbx_seq_one_letter_code
_entity_poly.pdbx_strand_id
1 'polypeptide(L)'
;MRFIKAVSFICFISGFTITDVLLWPYFSMMSLNLENAYHQYFMISWILGSVVLGSMFRDFRLSIASLCYFLFNLEDTFYYLIKQHSLPLVYNGIYAFGVSDPKLGIMIPWNVLGLLIMIFPYVVWHERYVVKDYSTAY
;
A
#
# COMPACT_ATOMS: atom_id res chain seq x y z
N MET A 1 -4.70 16.58 14.83
CA MET A 1 -5.40 15.39 14.28
C MET A 1 -4.88 14.93 12.91
N ARG A 2 -4.65 15.83 11.90
CA ARG A 2 -4.11 15.44 10.57
C ARG A 2 -2.71 14.81 10.65
N PHE A 3 -1.83 15.39 11.45
CA PHE A 3 -0.47 14.88 11.65
C PHE A 3 -0.46 13.44 12.19
N ILE A 4 -1.27 13.15 13.22
CA ILE A 4 -1.37 11.80 13.82
C ILE A 4 -1.84 10.78 12.78
N LYS A 5 -2.82 11.11 11.93
CA LYS A 5 -3.28 10.24 10.85
C LYS A 5 -2.17 9.92 9.86
N ALA A 6 -1.41 10.95 9.44
CA ALA A 6 -0.29 10.76 8.52
C ALA A 6 0.82 9.89 9.14
N VAL A 7 1.19 10.13 10.38
CA VAL A 7 2.18 9.31 11.10
C VAL A 7 1.69 7.88 11.23
N SER A 8 0.43 7.66 11.65
CA SER A 8 -0.13 6.32 11.79
C SER A 8 -0.18 5.57 10.45
N PHE A 9 -0.52 6.26 9.37
CA PHE A 9 -0.50 5.68 8.02
C PHE A 9 0.93 5.26 7.61
N ILE A 10 1.90 6.16 7.79
CA ILE A 10 3.32 5.87 7.49
C ILE A 10 3.83 4.70 8.33
N CYS A 11 3.54 4.69 9.65
CA CYS A 11 3.92 3.60 10.52
C CYS A 11 3.28 2.27 10.10
N PHE A 12 2.02 2.29 9.67
CA PHE A 12 1.31 1.11 9.20
C PHE A 12 1.98 0.53 7.94
N ILE A 13 2.12 1.31 6.88
CA ILE A 13 2.71 0.83 5.62
C ILE A 13 4.18 0.42 5.80
N SER A 14 4.97 1.21 6.55
CA SER A 14 6.37 0.88 6.83
C SER A 14 6.50 -0.38 7.69
N GLY A 15 5.64 -0.54 8.69
CA GLY A 15 5.63 -1.73 9.53
C GLY A 15 5.39 -3.01 8.75
N PHE A 16 4.41 -3.01 7.85
CA PHE A 16 4.16 -4.16 6.98
C PHE A 16 5.32 -4.42 6.00
N THR A 17 5.83 -3.39 5.31
CA THR A 17 6.96 -3.54 4.39
C THR A 17 8.21 -4.07 5.11
N ILE A 18 8.53 -3.55 6.30
CA ILE A 18 9.67 -4.05 7.10
C ILE A 18 9.43 -5.50 7.54
N THR A 19 8.21 -5.83 7.93
CA THR A 19 7.86 -7.21 8.30
C THR A 19 8.07 -8.16 7.13
N ASP A 20 7.67 -7.78 5.92
CA ASP A 20 7.90 -8.57 4.73
C ASP A 20 9.40 -8.70 4.41
N VAL A 21 10.16 -7.60 4.45
CA VAL A 21 11.63 -7.62 4.27
C VAL A 21 12.33 -8.58 5.22
N LEU A 22 11.83 -8.70 6.45
CA LEU A 22 12.42 -9.56 7.47
C LEU A 22 11.95 -11.02 7.37
N LEU A 23 10.68 -11.26 7.10
CA LEU A 23 10.07 -12.59 7.15
C LEU A 23 10.13 -13.35 5.83
N TRP A 24 9.95 -12.66 4.70
CA TRP A 24 9.91 -13.27 3.38
C TRP A 24 11.13 -14.18 3.07
N PRO A 25 12.39 -13.80 3.38
CA PRO A 25 13.53 -14.66 3.12
C PRO A 25 13.46 -16.02 3.82
N TYR A 26 12.81 -16.09 4.98
CA TYR A 26 12.64 -17.36 5.70
C TYR A 26 11.58 -18.25 5.04
N PHE A 27 10.46 -17.66 4.63
CA PHE A 27 9.34 -18.41 4.02
C PHE A 27 9.63 -18.82 2.58
N SER A 28 10.35 -18.01 1.81
CA SER A 28 10.75 -18.32 0.43
C SER A 28 11.74 -19.49 0.33
N MET A 29 12.45 -19.82 1.41
CA MET A 29 13.36 -20.97 1.49
C MET A 29 12.65 -22.25 1.93
N MET A 30 11.39 -22.18 2.33
CA MET A 30 10.60 -23.31 2.80
C MET A 30 9.84 -23.99 1.64
N SER A 31 8.92 -24.88 1.95
CA SER A 31 8.08 -25.52 0.94
C SER A 31 7.13 -24.52 0.27
N LEU A 32 6.78 -24.79 -1.01
CA LEU A 32 5.80 -23.99 -1.78
C LEU A 32 4.45 -23.78 -1.04
N ASN A 33 4.04 -24.74 -0.21
CA ASN A 33 2.82 -24.62 0.57
C ASN A 33 2.92 -23.55 1.67
N LEU A 34 4.09 -23.43 2.31
CA LEU A 34 4.33 -22.42 3.34
C LEU A 34 4.52 -21.02 2.72
N GLU A 35 5.14 -20.94 1.57
CA GLU A 35 5.24 -19.71 0.78
C GLU A 35 3.86 -19.16 0.42
N ASN A 36 2.99 -20.00 -0.16
CA ASN A 36 1.62 -19.62 -0.48
C ASN A 36 0.81 -19.22 0.76
N ALA A 37 0.95 -19.97 1.87
CA ALA A 37 0.30 -19.63 3.13
C ALA A 37 0.76 -18.28 3.66
N TYR A 38 2.07 -17.98 3.61
CA TYR A 38 2.60 -16.69 4.01
C TYR A 38 1.95 -15.53 3.23
N HIS A 39 1.91 -15.60 1.91
CA HIS A 39 1.29 -14.57 1.08
C HIS A 39 -0.20 -14.37 1.40
N GLN A 40 -0.95 -15.46 1.61
CA GLN A 40 -2.36 -15.38 1.97
C GLN A 40 -2.56 -14.70 3.33
N TYR A 41 -1.81 -15.10 4.35
CA TYR A 41 -1.87 -14.47 5.68
C TYR A 41 -1.44 -13.01 5.64
N PHE A 42 -0.39 -12.70 4.90
CA PHE A 42 0.10 -11.33 4.74
C PHE A 42 -0.96 -10.44 4.09
N MET A 43 -1.57 -10.89 2.99
CA MET A 43 -2.65 -10.19 2.30
C MET A 43 -3.87 -9.97 3.20
N ILE A 44 -4.34 -11.02 3.89
CA ILE A 44 -5.48 -10.91 4.80
C ILE A 44 -5.17 -9.93 5.94
N SER A 45 -3.99 -10.01 6.54
CA SER A 45 -3.55 -9.12 7.60
C SER A 45 -3.49 -7.66 7.13
N TRP A 46 -3.03 -7.44 5.91
CA TRP A 46 -3.02 -6.11 5.30
C TRP A 46 -4.43 -5.54 5.12
N ILE A 47 -5.35 -6.32 4.55
CA ILE A 47 -6.75 -5.89 4.36
C ILE A 47 -7.40 -5.55 5.69
N LEU A 48 -7.29 -6.44 6.68
CA LEU A 48 -7.86 -6.23 8.01
C LEU A 48 -7.23 -5.01 8.70
N GLY A 49 -5.92 -4.88 8.67
CA GLY A 49 -5.19 -3.75 9.23
C GLY A 49 -5.59 -2.42 8.57
N SER A 50 -5.81 -2.42 7.25
CA SER A 50 -6.30 -1.24 6.52
C SER A 50 -7.69 -0.80 6.97
N VAL A 51 -8.59 -1.75 7.19
CA VAL A 51 -9.95 -1.48 7.71
C VAL A 51 -9.88 -0.94 9.14
N VAL A 52 -9.05 -1.56 10.00
CA VAL A 52 -8.84 -1.11 11.38
C VAL A 52 -8.29 0.31 11.40
N LEU A 53 -7.25 0.61 10.58
CA LEU A 53 -6.66 1.94 10.49
C LEU A 53 -7.70 3.01 10.14
N GLY A 54 -8.51 2.78 9.12
CA GLY A 54 -9.57 3.73 8.73
C GLY A 54 -10.64 3.88 9.78
N SER A 55 -11.02 2.79 10.44
CA SER A 55 -12.04 2.78 11.52
C SER A 55 -11.58 3.54 12.76
N MET A 56 -10.33 3.35 13.20
CA MET A 56 -9.73 4.06 14.34
C MET A 56 -9.79 5.58 14.18
N PHE A 57 -9.54 6.06 12.97
CA PHE A 57 -9.55 7.49 12.68
C PHE A 57 -10.88 8.01 12.12
N ARG A 58 -11.88 7.14 11.94
CA ARG A 58 -13.15 7.44 11.25
C ARG A 58 -12.91 8.10 9.90
N ASP A 59 -11.93 7.59 9.15
CA ASP A 59 -11.48 8.15 7.88
C ASP A 59 -11.17 7.03 6.88
N PHE A 60 -12.19 6.64 6.12
CA PHE A 60 -12.10 5.55 5.15
C PHE A 60 -11.04 5.78 4.06
N ARG A 61 -10.61 7.04 3.85
CA ARG A 61 -9.53 7.37 2.91
C ARG A 61 -8.21 6.72 3.31
N LEU A 62 -7.97 6.54 4.61
CA LEU A 62 -6.79 5.82 5.10
C LEU A 62 -6.85 4.34 4.72
N SER A 63 -8.03 3.72 4.81
CA SER A 63 -8.23 2.33 4.35
C SER A 63 -7.97 2.21 2.85
N ILE A 64 -8.58 3.10 2.05
CA ILE A 64 -8.39 3.10 0.59
C ILE A 64 -6.92 3.31 0.24
N ALA A 65 -6.27 4.31 0.82
CA ALA A 65 -4.88 4.60 0.54
C ALA A 65 -3.96 3.42 0.87
N SER A 66 -4.19 2.75 2.01
CA SER A 66 -3.39 1.60 2.40
C SER A 66 -3.66 0.36 1.53
N LEU A 67 -4.91 0.15 1.10
CA LEU A 67 -5.24 -0.90 0.12
C LEU A 67 -4.62 -0.61 -1.25
N CYS A 68 -4.64 0.66 -1.71
CA CYS A 68 -3.97 1.05 -2.95
C CYS A 68 -2.46 0.81 -2.88
N TYR A 69 -1.81 1.12 -1.76
CA TYR A 69 -0.39 0.86 -1.57
C TYR A 69 -0.05 -0.62 -1.84
N PHE A 70 -0.88 -1.53 -1.36
CA PHE A 70 -0.73 -2.97 -1.59
C PHE A 70 -1.12 -3.37 -3.01
N LEU A 71 -2.33 -3.01 -3.49
CA LEU A 71 -2.86 -3.42 -4.79
C LEU A 71 -2.00 -2.94 -5.97
N PHE A 72 -1.30 -1.83 -5.83
CA PHE A 72 -0.41 -1.29 -6.85
C PHE A 72 1.06 -1.71 -6.67
N ASN A 73 1.32 -2.74 -5.85
CA ASN A 73 2.65 -3.30 -5.60
C ASN A 73 3.69 -2.25 -5.15
N LEU A 74 3.26 -1.18 -4.50
CA LEU A 74 4.19 -0.21 -3.91
C LEU A 74 4.99 -0.84 -2.79
N GLU A 75 4.39 -1.78 -2.08
CA GLU A 75 5.04 -2.58 -1.04
C GLU A 75 6.22 -3.37 -1.60
N ASP A 76 6.04 -4.15 -2.67
CA ASP A 76 7.11 -4.88 -3.35
C ASP A 76 8.20 -3.94 -3.86
N THR A 77 7.82 -2.78 -4.40
CA THR A 77 8.78 -1.78 -4.89
C THR A 77 9.66 -1.28 -3.75
N PHE A 78 9.09 -0.98 -2.59
CA PHE A 78 9.87 -0.58 -1.41
C PHE A 78 10.67 -1.75 -0.82
N TYR A 79 10.14 -2.98 -0.86
CA TYR A 79 10.89 -4.17 -0.49
C TYR A 79 12.20 -4.27 -1.29
N TYR A 80 12.14 -4.18 -2.63
CA TYR A 80 13.33 -4.25 -3.48
C TYR A 80 14.29 -3.09 -3.22
N LEU A 81 13.80 -1.86 -3.04
CA LEU A 81 14.63 -0.71 -2.73
C LEU A 81 15.38 -0.87 -1.39
N ILE A 82 14.72 -1.41 -0.37
CA ILE A 82 15.33 -1.64 0.94
C ILE A 82 16.32 -2.81 0.90
N LYS A 83 15.92 -3.93 0.29
CA LYS A 83 16.69 -5.18 0.32
C LYS A 83 17.83 -5.22 -0.68
N GLN A 84 17.61 -4.73 -1.89
CA GLN A 84 18.53 -4.86 -3.01
C GLN A 84 19.15 -3.52 -3.45
N HIS A 85 18.70 -2.40 -2.87
CA HIS A 85 19.09 -1.03 -3.24
C HIS A 85 18.88 -0.70 -4.74
N SER A 86 18.07 -1.50 -5.43
CA SER A 86 17.74 -1.33 -6.85
C SER A 86 16.39 -1.99 -7.17
N LEU A 87 15.74 -1.51 -8.23
CA LEU A 87 14.53 -2.14 -8.71
C LEU A 87 14.88 -3.30 -9.64
N PRO A 88 14.19 -4.46 -9.53
CA PRO A 88 14.41 -5.59 -10.41
C PRO A 88 13.92 -5.27 -11.82
N LEU A 89 14.54 -5.87 -12.84
CA LEU A 89 14.05 -5.76 -14.22
C LEU A 89 12.71 -6.47 -14.43
N VAL A 90 12.45 -7.51 -13.63
CA VAL A 90 11.23 -8.31 -13.64
C VAL A 90 10.78 -8.51 -12.19
N TYR A 91 9.52 -8.24 -11.91
CA TYR A 91 8.89 -8.45 -10.60
C TYR A 91 8.25 -9.84 -10.53
N ASN A 92 8.08 -10.37 -9.33
CA ASN A 92 7.51 -11.71 -9.12
C ASN A 92 6.01 -11.84 -9.44
N GLY A 93 5.33 -10.74 -9.77
CA GLY A 93 3.94 -10.75 -10.23
C GLY A 93 3.11 -9.60 -9.65
N ILE A 94 1.98 -9.35 -10.28
CA ILE A 94 0.90 -8.52 -9.74
C ILE A 94 -0.22 -9.47 -9.34
N TYR A 95 -0.12 -10.05 -8.16
CA TYR A 95 -1.02 -11.12 -7.70
C TYR A 95 -2.50 -10.71 -7.71
N ALA A 96 -2.80 -9.44 -7.44
CA ALA A 96 -4.17 -8.93 -7.46
C ALA A 96 -4.86 -9.03 -8.84
N PHE A 97 -4.07 -9.14 -9.93
CA PHE A 97 -4.59 -9.16 -11.30
C PHE A 97 -4.14 -10.37 -12.11
N GLY A 98 -3.49 -11.34 -11.47
CA GLY A 98 -3.04 -12.57 -12.14
C GLY A 98 -1.95 -12.36 -13.20
N VAL A 99 -1.21 -11.26 -13.13
CA VAL A 99 -0.09 -10.98 -14.04
C VAL A 99 1.18 -11.58 -13.45
N SER A 100 1.76 -12.56 -14.11
CA SER A 100 3.07 -13.12 -13.77
C SER A 100 4.18 -12.31 -14.42
N ASP A 101 5.28 -12.14 -13.70
CA ASP A 101 6.55 -11.60 -14.18
C ASP A 101 6.45 -10.24 -14.94
N PRO A 102 5.77 -9.21 -14.38
CA PRO A 102 5.67 -7.93 -15.04
C PRO A 102 7.04 -7.24 -15.10
N LYS A 103 7.39 -6.71 -16.29
CA LYS A 103 8.64 -5.98 -16.50
C LYS A 103 8.60 -4.62 -15.79
N LEU A 104 9.77 -4.11 -15.42
CA LEU A 104 9.94 -2.80 -14.78
C LEU A 104 9.22 -1.67 -15.53
N GLY A 105 9.22 -1.68 -16.87
CA GLY A 105 8.52 -0.69 -17.69
C GLY A 105 6.99 -0.70 -17.53
N ILE A 106 6.40 -1.79 -17.04
CA ILE A 106 4.98 -1.89 -16.69
C ILE A 106 4.76 -1.49 -15.22
N MET A 107 5.69 -1.89 -14.35
CA MET A 107 5.57 -1.62 -12.92
C MET A 107 5.71 -0.15 -12.56
N ILE A 108 6.58 0.62 -13.24
CA ILE A 108 6.73 2.04 -12.97
C ILE A 108 5.41 2.82 -13.19
N PRO A 109 4.76 2.77 -14.38
CA PRO A 109 3.47 3.46 -14.55
C PRO A 109 2.39 2.91 -13.63
N TRP A 110 2.40 1.61 -13.31
CA TRP A 110 1.47 0.99 -12.36
C TRP A 110 1.62 1.58 -10.95
N ASN A 111 2.85 1.67 -10.44
CA ASN A 111 3.12 2.28 -9.14
C ASN A 111 2.77 3.79 -9.12
N VAL A 112 3.07 4.52 -10.21
CA VAL A 112 2.70 5.95 -10.32
C VAL A 112 1.18 6.11 -10.28
N LEU A 113 0.42 5.26 -10.98
CA LEU A 113 -1.03 5.27 -10.93
C LEU A 113 -1.54 5.01 -9.50
N GLY A 114 -0.94 4.05 -8.78
CA GLY A 114 -1.26 3.78 -7.38
C GLY A 114 -1.04 4.99 -6.49
N LEU A 115 0.10 5.66 -6.61
CA LEU A 115 0.40 6.89 -5.87
C LEU A 115 -0.61 8.00 -6.16
N LEU A 116 -0.98 8.20 -7.43
CA LEU A 116 -1.99 9.20 -7.81
C LEU A 116 -3.35 8.89 -7.20
N ILE A 117 -3.79 7.63 -7.25
CA ILE A 117 -5.06 7.20 -6.65
C ILE A 117 -5.04 7.36 -5.11
N MET A 118 -3.89 7.08 -4.46
CA MET A 118 -3.74 7.29 -3.01
C MET A 118 -3.89 8.77 -2.61
N ILE A 119 -3.34 9.67 -3.41
CA ILE A 119 -3.34 11.12 -3.12
C ILE A 119 -4.68 11.76 -3.49
N PHE A 120 -5.32 11.30 -4.57
CA PHE A 120 -6.53 11.89 -5.14
C PHE A 120 -7.67 12.13 -4.14
N PRO A 121 -8.07 11.20 -3.25
CA PRO A 121 -9.12 11.45 -2.27
C PRO A 121 -8.82 12.58 -1.31
N TYR A 122 -7.54 12.81 -1.00
CA TYR A 122 -7.12 13.89 -0.08
C TYR A 122 -7.18 15.25 -0.76
N VAL A 123 -6.83 15.35 -2.04
CA VAL A 123 -6.86 16.59 -2.82
C VAL A 123 -8.31 16.99 -3.10
N VAL A 124 -9.11 16.12 -3.70
CA VAL A 124 -10.50 16.42 -4.11
C VAL A 124 -11.42 16.70 -2.92
N TRP A 125 -11.22 15.99 -1.81
CA TRP A 125 -12.06 16.20 -0.61
C TRP A 125 -11.68 17.46 0.14
N HIS A 126 -10.42 17.87 0.07
CA HIS A 126 -9.98 19.12 0.71
C HIS A 126 -10.66 20.33 0.07
N GLU A 127 -10.75 20.39 -1.23
CA GLU A 127 -11.41 21.50 -1.95
C GLU A 127 -12.89 21.61 -1.62
N ARG A 128 -13.61 20.49 -1.47
CA ARG A 128 -15.06 20.51 -1.14
C ARG A 128 -15.35 21.05 0.26
N TYR A 129 -14.46 20.85 1.23
CA TYR A 129 -14.64 21.41 2.58
C TYR A 129 -14.33 22.88 2.63
N VAL A 130 -13.33 23.35 1.92
CA VAL A 130 -12.97 24.77 1.85
C VAL A 130 -14.10 25.58 1.20
N VAL A 131 -14.66 25.11 0.09
CA VAL A 131 -15.78 25.78 -0.61
C VAL A 131 -17.04 25.85 0.26
N LYS A 132 -17.32 24.84 1.09
CA LYS A 132 -18.52 24.82 1.93
C LYS A 132 -18.45 25.83 3.09
N ASP A 133 -17.27 26.03 3.66
CA ASP A 133 -17.08 27.02 4.73
C ASP A 133 -17.24 28.46 4.22
N TYR A 134 -16.88 28.73 2.96
CA TYR A 134 -17.11 30.05 2.36
C TYR A 134 -18.59 30.33 1.98
N SER A 135 -19.38 29.28 1.70
CA SER A 135 -20.80 29.45 1.32
C SER A 135 -21.74 29.66 2.52
N THR A 136 -21.27 29.40 3.73
CA THR A 136 -22.06 29.62 4.97
C THR A 136 -21.71 30.94 5.69
N ALA A 137 -20.76 31.72 5.12
CA ALA A 137 -20.30 33.01 5.71
C ALA A 137 -20.98 34.22 5.09
N TYR A 138 -22.03 34.04 4.25
CA TYR A 138 -22.91 35.07 3.68
C TYR A 138 -24.36 34.63 3.97
#